data_cabe6451e343e2d32be21f82a5496f89
#
_entry.id   cabe6451e343e2d32be21f82a5496f89
#
_cell.length_a   1.000
_cell.length_b   1.000
_cell.length_c   1.000
_cell.angle_alpha   90.00
_cell.angle_beta   90.00
_cell.angle_gamma   90.00
#
_symmetry.space_group_name_H-M   'P 1'
#
loop_
_entity.id
_entity.type
_entity.pdbx_description
1 polymer ?
#
loop_
_entity_poly.entity_id
_entity_poly.type
_entity_poly.pdbx_seq_one_letter_code
_entity_poly.pdbx_strand_id
1 'polypeptide(L)'
;MKKKQIAILGSTGSIGTQALQVIEEHPDLYEAYALTANNQVELLAEQARKFMPAAVVIANEAKYLQLKEMLADLPIQVYAGADALCEIVEAKPIDVVLASMVGYAGLRPTMNAIRAGKAIALANKETLVVAGELINALAQQYHTPILPVDSEHSAIFQCLEPGNALEKVILTASGGPFRKFTMEQLQHVTKEQALKHPNWDMGANITIDSATMMNKGFEVIEAKWLFGVRPDQIEVVVHPQSVIHSMVQYEDGAVKAQLGMPDMRLPIQYAFSYPQRIKASFDRLDFSTLKELTFEQPDTNRFRCLALAYEALNRGGNMACIVNAANEVVVSAFLKDRIPFLRMSEVIEQSMAKVPFIQTPTYEDYVATDAEARRIAESLI
;
A
#
# COMPACT_ATOMS: atom_id res chain seq x y z
N MET A 1 3.02 -30.38 -7.21
CA MET A 1 3.14 -29.16 -8.05
C MET A 1 4.42 -28.43 -7.68
N LYS A 2 5.02 -27.66 -8.59
CA LYS A 2 6.17 -26.78 -8.22
C LYS A 2 5.65 -25.70 -7.28
N LYS A 3 6.33 -25.48 -6.14
CA LYS A 3 5.98 -24.37 -5.23
C LYS A 3 6.24 -23.04 -5.90
N LYS A 4 5.36 -22.07 -5.69
CA LYS A 4 5.61 -20.68 -6.11
C LYS A 4 6.71 -20.07 -5.25
N GLN A 5 7.70 -19.47 -5.89
CA GLN A 5 8.82 -18.78 -5.26
C GLN A 5 8.47 -17.32 -5.05
N ILE A 6 8.41 -16.88 -3.78
CA ILE A 6 7.97 -15.56 -3.39
C ILE A 6 9.16 -14.72 -2.92
N ALA A 7 9.34 -13.54 -3.50
CA ALA A 7 10.22 -12.51 -2.95
C ALA A 7 9.38 -11.51 -2.16
N ILE A 8 9.79 -11.19 -0.93
CA ILE A 8 9.08 -10.25 -0.05
C ILE A 8 9.94 -8.99 0.13
N LEU A 9 9.51 -7.90 -0.48
CA LEU A 9 10.09 -6.59 -0.26
C LEU A 9 9.49 -6.00 1.02
N GLY A 10 10.27 -5.96 2.12
CA GLY A 10 9.81 -5.51 3.42
C GLY A 10 9.22 -6.62 4.31
N SER A 11 9.90 -7.75 4.42
CA SER A 11 9.45 -8.93 5.18
C SER A 11 9.26 -8.70 6.68
N THR A 12 9.94 -7.71 7.24
CA THR A 12 9.85 -7.35 8.67
C THR A 12 8.72 -6.36 8.99
N GLY A 13 8.03 -5.84 7.97
CA GLY A 13 6.86 -4.98 8.13
C GLY A 13 5.58 -5.77 8.40
N SER A 14 4.47 -5.06 8.72
CA SER A 14 3.18 -5.68 9.03
C SER A 14 2.68 -6.61 7.91
N ILE A 15 2.74 -6.19 6.66
CA ILE A 15 2.33 -7.02 5.51
C ILE A 15 3.29 -8.19 5.29
N GLY A 16 4.60 -7.93 5.38
CA GLY A 16 5.62 -8.97 5.17
C GLY A 16 5.55 -10.09 6.20
N THR A 17 5.33 -9.78 7.47
CA THR A 17 5.15 -10.78 8.53
C THR A 17 3.89 -11.61 8.33
N GLN A 18 2.78 -11.00 7.92
CA GLN A 18 1.55 -11.71 7.60
C GLN A 18 1.70 -12.57 6.32
N ALA A 19 2.47 -12.11 5.34
CA ALA A 19 2.79 -12.93 4.16
C ALA A 19 3.59 -14.18 4.52
N LEU A 20 4.52 -14.07 5.45
CA LEU A 20 5.26 -15.23 5.97
C LEU A 20 4.36 -16.22 6.72
N GLN A 21 3.33 -15.74 7.44
CA GLN A 21 2.31 -16.61 8.04
C GLN A 21 1.51 -17.38 6.97
N VAL A 22 1.14 -16.72 5.85
CA VAL A 22 0.49 -17.40 4.72
C VAL A 22 1.39 -18.46 4.09
N ILE A 23 2.69 -18.19 3.93
CA ILE A 23 3.65 -19.15 3.41
C ILE A 23 3.81 -20.34 4.39
N GLU A 24 3.84 -20.06 5.69
CA GLU A 24 3.95 -21.10 6.74
C GLU A 24 2.70 -22.00 6.80
N GLU A 25 1.50 -21.46 6.56
CA GLU A 25 0.26 -22.21 6.49
C GLU A 25 0.18 -23.12 5.25
N HIS A 26 0.87 -22.74 4.17
CA HIS A 26 0.83 -23.46 2.89
C HIS A 26 2.22 -23.83 2.36
N PRO A 27 3.01 -24.61 3.11
CA PRO A 27 4.39 -24.94 2.76
C PRO A 27 4.52 -25.87 1.54
N ASP A 28 3.43 -26.46 1.10
CA ASP A 28 3.31 -27.26 -0.12
C ASP A 28 3.07 -26.40 -1.38
N LEU A 29 2.58 -25.17 -1.22
CA LEU A 29 2.26 -24.26 -2.33
C LEU A 29 3.30 -23.16 -2.51
N TYR A 30 3.90 -22.66 -1.42
CA TYR A 30 4.76 -21.48 -1.40
C TYR A 30 6.12 -21.73 -0.76
N GLU A 31 7.09 -20.95 -1.18
CA GLU A 31 8.42 -20.88 -0.60
C GLU A 31 8.93 -19.43 -0.64
N ALA A 32 9.50 -18.97 0.46
CA ALA A 32 10.14 -17.66 0.53
C ALA A 32 11.51 -17.73 -0.15
N TYR A 33 11.65 -17.17 -1.35
CA TYR A 33 12.91 -17.16 -2.08
C TYR A 33 13.84 -16.04 -1.63
N ALA A 34 13.31 -14.84 -1.41
CA ALA A 34 14.07 -13.68 -0.97
C ALA A 34 13.30 -12.88 0.08
N LEU A 35 13.98 -12.46 1.14
CA LEU A 35 13.44 -11.61 2.19
C LEU A 35 14.24 -10.34 2.29
N THR A 36 13.56 -9.19 2.46
CA THR A 36 14.26 -7.92 2.58
C THR A 36 13.76 -7.10 3.77
N ALA A 37 14.65 -6.29 4.34
CA ALA A 37 14.33 -5.32 5.38
C ALA A 37 15.15 -4.05 5.21
N ASN A 38 14.75 -2.97 5.88
CA ASN A 38 15.54 -1.74 5.90
C ASN A 38 16.57 -1.75 7.05
N ASN A 39 16.10 -1.79 8.30
CA ASN A 39 16.95 -1.66 9.49
C ASN A 39 16.84 -2.82 10.49
N GLN A 40 15.81 -3.64 10.40
CA GLN A 40 15.49 -4.68 11.39
C GLN A 40 16.29 -5.96 11.11
N VAL A 41 17.57 -5.94 11.48
CA VAL A 41 18.52 -7.03 11.20
C VAL A 41 18.14 -8.30 11.96
N GLU A 42 17.84 -8.17 13.25
CA GLU A 42 17.54 -9.29 14.13
C GLU A 42 16.31 -10.06 13.65
N LEU A 43 15.22 -9.34 13.36
CA LEU A 43 13.99 -9.96 12.86
C LEU A 43 14.19 -10.57 11.45
N LEU A 44 14.96 -9.90 10.58
CA LEU A 44 15.28 -10.47 9.26
C LEU A 44 16.10 -11.76 9.39
N ALA A 45 17.06 -11.80 10.32
CA ALA A 45 17.86 -13.00 10.57
C ALA A 45 17.01 -14.15 11.16
N GLU A 46 16.08 -13.85 12.07
CA GLU A 46 15.13 -14.84 12.60
C GLU A 46 14.23 -15.40 11.48
N GLN A 47 13.68 -14.52 10.62
CA GLN A 47 12.91 -14.95 9.46
C GLN A 47 13.72 -15.80 8.50
N ALA A 48 14.96 -15.39 8.22
CA ALA A 48 15.87 -16.13 7.35
C ALA A 48 16.17 -17.54 7.89
N ARG A 49 16.43 -17.69 9.20
CA ARG A 49 16.64 -18.99 9.84
C ARG A 49 15.39 -19.88 9.78
N LYS A 50 14.22 -19.30 9.92
CA LYS A 50 12.95 -20.04 9.90
C LYS A 50 12.56 -20.48 8.50
N PHE A 51 12.63 -19.59 7.52
CA PHE A 51 12.12 -19.83 6.17
C PHE A 51 13.19 -20.26 5.16
N MET A 52 14.47 -20.21 5.54
CA MET A 52 15.60 -20.65 4.72
C MET A 52 15.57 -20.11 3.27
N PRO A 53 15.42 -18.79 3.05
CA PRO A 53 15.39 -18.23 1.71
C PRO A 53 16.74 -18.42 1.01
N ALA A 54 16.75 -18.35 -0.32
CA ALA A 54 17.99 -18.34 -1.10
C ALA A 54 18.83 -17.07 -0.82
N ALA A 55 18.16 -15.93 -0.56
CA ALA A 55 18.84 -14.67 -0.33
C ALA A 55 18.07 -13.76 0.66
N VAL A 56 18.82 -12.89 1.33
CA VAL A 56 18.31 -11.78 2.12
C VAL A 56 18.99 -10.48 1.70
N VAL A 57 18.23 -9.36 1.77
CA VAL A 57 18.76 -8.02 1.48
C VAL A 57 18.42 -7.08 2.63
N ILE A 58 19.44 -6.38 3.14
CA ILE A 58 19.28 -5.27 4.09
C ILE A 58 19.52 -3.94 3.37
N ALA A 59 18.50 -3.05 3.31
CA ALA A 59 18.61 -1.80 2.57
C ALA A 59 19.66 -0.86 3.19
N ASN A 60 19.75 -0.84 4.52
CA ASN A 60 20.77 -0.07 5.23
C ASN A 60 22.13 -0.79 5.16
N GLU A 61 23.03 -0.31 4.31
CA GLU A 61 24.36 -0.88 4.09
C GLU A 61 25.20 -0.95 5.37
N ALA A 62 25.02 -0.03 6.31
CA ALA A 62 25.71 -0.04 7.59
C ALA A 62 25.40 -1.30 8.44
N LYS A 63 24.32 -2.00 8.12
CA LYS A 63 23.87 -3.23 8.79
C LYS A 63 24.31 -4.50 8.10
N TYR A 64 25.01 -4.41 6.97
CA TYR A 64 25.42 -5.56 6.16
C TYR A 64 26.26 -6.57 6.95
N LEU A 65 27.33 -6.11 7.60
CA LEU A 65 28.25 -6.98 8.31
C LEU A 65 27.55 -7.70 9.46
N GLN A 66 26.69 -7.00 10.21
CA GLN A 66 25.91 -7.59 11.30
C GLN A 66 25.02 -8.73 10.79
N LEU A 67 24.26 -8.50 9.71
CA LEU A 67 23.38 -9.53 9.13
C LEU A 67 24.18 -10.72 8.60
N LYS A 68 25.29 -10.45 7.91
CA LYS A 68 26.17 -11.48 7.35
C LYS A 68 26.77 -12.38 8.43
N GLU A 69 27.19 -11.80 9.56
CA GLU A 69 27.72 -12.56 10.70
C GLU A 69 26.62 -13.42 11.33
N MET A 70 25.41 -12.87 11.51
CA MET A 70 24.28 -13.61 12.09
C MET A 70 23.83 -14.81 11.23
N LEU A 71 24.12 -14.83 9.94
CA LEU A 71 23.73 -15.88 9.01
C LEU A 71 24.92 -16.68 8.46
N ALA A 72 26.11 -16.53 9.03
CA ALA A 72 27.33 -17.13 8.52
C ALA A 72 27.33 -18.66 8.52
N ASP A 73 26.52 -19.29 9.35
CA ASP A 73 26.33 -20.74 9.48
C ASP A 73 25.31 -21.33 8.48
N LEU A 74 24.64 -20.49 7.68
CA LEU A 74 23.59 -20.90 6.75
C LEU A 74 23.98 -20.65 5.28
N PRO A 75 23.45 -21.47 4.34
CA PRO A 75 23.73 -21.30 2.91
C PRO A 75 22.86 -20.19 2.28
N ILE A 76 22.72 -19.05 2.97
CA ILE A 76 21.89 -17.93 2.55
C ILE A 76 22.79 -16.82 2.00
N GLN A 77 22.47 -16.32 0.80
CA GLN A 77 23.19 -15.16 0.24
C GLN A 77 22.73 -13.88 0.94
N VAL A 78 23.70 -13.07 1.39
CA VAL A 78 23.40 -11.81 2.08
C VAL A 78 23.86 -10.64 1.22
N TYR A 79 22.95 -9.72 0.92
CA TYR A 79 23.20 -8.51 0.13
C TYR A 79 22.79 -7.26 0.90
N ALA A 80 23.25 -6.08 0.46
CA ALA A 80 22.88 -4.82 1.06
C ALA A 80 22.72 -3.70 0.02
N GLY A 81 21.97 -2.66 0.40
CA GLY A 81 21.78 -1.44 -0.38
C GLY A 81 20.57 -1.45 -1.30
N ALA A 82 20.26 -0.27 -1.82
CA ALA A 82 19.08 -0.05 -2.67
C ALA A 82 19.19 -0.75 -4.03
N ASP A 83 20.39 -0.87 -4.58
CA ASP A 83 20.60 -1.57 -5.85
C ASP A 83 20.38 -3.07 -5.68
N ALA A 84 20.84 -3.66 -4.58
CA ALA A 84 20.59 -5.07 -4.28
C ALA A 84 19.09 -5.41 -4.14
N LEU A 85 18.25 -4.46 -3.63
CA LEU A 85 16.79 -4.62 -3.64
C LEU A 85 16.21 -4.68 -5.06
N CYS A 86 16.80 -3.92 -5.99
CA CYS A 86 16.37 -3.92 -7.38
C CYS A 86 16.83 -5.18 -8.13
N GLU A 87 18.04 -5.67 -7.84
CA GLU A 87 18.63 -6.84 -8.50
C GLU A 87 17.98 -8.15 -8.04
N ILE A 88 17.67 -8.28 -6.73
CA ILE A 88 17.15 -9.53 -6.19
C ILE A 88 15.79 -9.90 -6.78
N VAL A 89 14.94 -8.93 -7.11
CA VAL A 89 13.61 -9.18 -7.68
C VAL A 89 13.67 -9.70 -9.12
N GLU A 90 14.81 -9.57 -9.80
CA GLU A 90 15.04 -10.06 -11.15
C GLU A 90 15.43 -11.55 -11.18
N ALA A 91 15.73 -12.17 -10.02
CA ALA A 91 16.18 -13.54 -9.94
C ALA A 91 15.21 -14.51 -10.63
N LYS A 92 15.73 -15.36 -11.52
CA LYS A 92 14.94 -16.26 -12.38
C LYS A 92 13.93 -17.14 -11.63
N PRO A 93 14.27 -17.73 -10.45
CA PRO A 93 13.35 -18.62 -9.75
C PRO A 93 12.08 -17.93 -9.23
N ILE A 94 12.11 -16.62 -8.99
CA ILE A 94 10.99 -15.87 -8.42
C ILE A 94 9.79 -15.89 -9.38
N ASP A 95 8.64 -16.33 -8.86
CA ASP A 95 7.37 -16.32 -9.57
C ASP A 95 6.53 -15.07 -9.23
N VAL A 96 6.58 -14.63 -7.95
CA VAL A 96 5.80 -13.48 -7.42
C VAL A 96 6.68 -12.60 -6.55
N VAL A 97 6.56 -11.30 -6.72
CA VAL A 97 7.15 -10.28 -5.82
C VAL A 97 6.04 -9.62 -5.03
N LEU A 98 6.07 -9.78 -3.70
CA LEU A 98 5.24 -9.00 -2.79
C LEU A 98 5.91 -7.64 -2.58
N ALA A 99 5.34 -6.59 -3.17
CA ALA A 99 5.80 -5.22 -3.00
C ALA A 99 5.14 -4.61 -1.76
N SER A 100 5.80 -4.72 -0.59
CA SER A 100 5.27 -4.25 0.70
C SER A 100 6.23 -3.29 1.44
N MET A 101 7.09 -2.62 0.69
CA MET A 101 7.88 -1.49 1.20
C MET A 101 6.96 -0.27 1.42
N VAL A 102 7.30 0.58 2.37
CA VAL A 102 6.52 1.79 2.67
C VAL A 102 6.99 2.94 1.78
N GLY A 103 6.03 3.70 1.25
CA GLY A 103 6.27 4.97 0.56
C GLY A 103 6.95 4.82 -0.81
N TYR A 104 7.58 5.91 -1.24
CA TYR A 104 8.25 6.04 -2.55
C TYR A 104 9.32 4.97 -2.84
N ALA A 105 9.99 4.46 -1.78
CA ALA A 105 11.11 3.53 -1.93
C ALA A 105 10.77 2.21 -2.66
N GLY A 106 9.49 1.83 -2.69
CA GLY A 106 9.01 0.63 -3.39
C GLY A 106 8.94 0.77 -4.92
N LEU A 107 8.97 1.97 -5.48
CA LEU A 107 8.75 2.21 -6.91
C LEU A 107 9.80 1.53 -7.78
N ARG A 108 11.09 1.80 -7.56
CA ARG A 108 12.19 1.28 -8.40
C ARG A 108 12.29 -0.25 -8.37
N PRO A 109 12.29 -0.93 -7.22
CA PRO A 109 12.28 -2.40 -7.19
C PRO A 109 11.05 -3.01 -7.87
N THR A 110 9.87 -2.38 -7.76
CA THR A 110 8.66 -2.86 -8.44
C THR A 110 8.78 -2.74 -9.96
N MET A 111 9.33 -1.64 -10.47
CA MET A 111 9.62 -1.49 -11.92
C MET A 111 10.57 -2.57 -12.43
N ASN A 112 11.61 -2.89 -11.67
CA ASN A 112 12.57 -3.94 -12.04
C ASN A 112 11.92 -5.33 -12.05
N ALA A 113 11.07 -5.63 -11.05
CA ALA A 113 10.32 -6.87 -11.00
C ALA A 113 9.37 -7.01 -12.22
N ILE A 114 8.68 -5.93 -12.61
CA ILE A 114 7.82 -5.89 -13.79
C ILE A 114 8.63 -6.17 -15.06
N ARG A 115 9.77 -5.48 -15.25
CA ARG A 115 10.67 -5.70 -16.40
C ARG A 115 11.21 -7.12 -16.48
N ALA A 116 11.40 -7.76 -15.33
CA ALA A 116 11.81 -9.17 -15.24
C ALA A 116 10.65 -10.16 -15.40
N GLY A 117 9.42 -9.68 -15.71
CA GLY A 117 8.24 -10.51 -15.95
C GLY A 117 7.70 -11.20 -14.70
N LYS A 118 7.96 -10.65 -13.49
CA LYS A 118 7.50 -11.22 -12.22
C LYS A 118 6.09 -10.72 -11.89
N ALA A 119 5.16 -11.62 -11.56
CA ALA A 119 3.86 -11.21 -11.04
C ALA A 119 4.04 -10.35 -9.78
N ILE A 120 3.29 -9.25 -9.68
CA ILE A 120 3.37 -8.32 -8.56
C ILE A 120 2.15 -8.49 -7.67
N ALA A 121 2.36 -8.88 -6.41
CA ALA A 121 1.39 -8.73 -5.34
C ALA A 121 1.62 -7.36 -4.71
N LEU A 122 0.78 -6.37 -5.07
CA LEU A 122 1.02 -4.97 -4.75
C LEU A 122 0.32 -4.58 -3.45
N ALA A 123 1.10 -4.38 -2.40
CA ALA A 123 0.66 -3.80 -1.12
C ALA A 123 1.13 -2.34 -0.94
N ASN A 124 2.19 -1.93 -1.64
CA ASN A 124 2.70 -0.56 -1.63
C ASN A 124 1.91 0.29 -2.64
N LYS A 125 0.81 0.88 -2.18
CA LYS A 125 -0.07 1.72 -3.02
C LYS A 125 0.63 2.95 -3.57
N GLU A 126 1.64 3.47 -2.85
CA GLU A 126 2.38 4.66 -3.25
C GLU A 126 3.09 4.47 -4.59
N THR A 127 3.42 3.24 -4.97
CA THR A 127 3.95 2.91 -6.30
C THR A 127 3.00 3.37 -7.42
N LEU A 128 1.70 3.09 -7.30
CA LEU A 128 0.69 3.54 -8.27
C LEU A 128 0.27 5.00 -8.07
N VAL A 129 0.27 5.48 -6.84
CA VAL A 129 -0.01 6.90 -6.55
C VAL A 129 1.04 7.80 -7.22
N VAL A 130 2.32 7.47 -7.06
CA VAL A 130 3.43 8.26 -7.60
C VAL A 130 3.52 8.18 -9.11
N ALA A 131 3.49 6.98 -9.68
CA ALA A 131 3.84 6.73 -11.07
C ALA A 131 2.91 5.70 -11.76
N GLY A 132 1.61 5.75 -11.45
CA GLY A 132 0.67 4.72 -11.91
C GLY A 132 0.58 4.58 -13.43
N GLU A 133 0.66 5.68 -14.18
CA GLU A 133 0.70 5.63 -15.65
C GLU A 133 1.93 4.86 -16.15
N LEU A 134 3.10 5.16 -15.60
CA LEU A 134 4.36 4.50 -15.95
C LEU A 134 4.33 3.01 -15.57
N ILE A 135 3.84 2.69 -14.38
CA ILE A 135 3.74 1.30 -13.90
C ILE A 135 2.80 0.49 -14.77
N ASN A 136 1.63 1.02 -15.14
CA ASN A 136 0.68 0.34 -16.01
C ASN A 136 1.23 0.15 -17.42
N ALA A 137 1.92 1.15 -17.97
CA ALA A 137 2.58 1.03 -19.28
C ALA A 137 3.65 -0.08 -19.27
N LEU A 138 4.46 -0.16 -18.21
CA LEU A 138 5.44 -1.23 -18.04
C LEU A 138 4.76 -2.59 -17.88
N ALA A 139 3.74 -2.70 -17.03
CA ALA A 139 3.02 -3.94 -16.78
C ALA A 139 2.39 -4.48 -18.07
N GLN A 140 1.82 -3.60 -18.90
CA GLN A 140 1.30 -3.96 -20.22
C GLN A 140 2.40 -4.40 -21.19
N GLN A 141 3.51 -3.65 -21.26
CA GLN A 141 4.64 -3.95 -22.14
C GLN A 141 5.28 -5.31 -21.82
N TYR A 142 5.41 -5.65 -20.54
CA TYR A 142 6.04 -6.89 -20.09
C TYR A 142 5.05 -8.01 -19.78
N HIS A 143 3.74 -7.79 -20.04
CA HIS A 143 2.65 -8.73 -19.74
C HIS A 143 2.66 -9.24 -18.30
N THR A 144 2.99 -8.36 -17.37
CA THR A 144 3.13 -8.65 -15.96
C THR A 144 1.83 -8.35 -15.21
N PRO A 145 1.20 -9.34 -14.55
CA PRO A 145 0.01 -9.09 -13.77
C PRO A 145 0.35 -8.32 -12.47
N ILE A 146 -0.47 -7.32 -12.16
CA ILE A 146 -0.46 -6.62 -10.87
C ILE A 146 -1.71 -7.06 -10.10
N LEU A 147 -1.50 -7.74 -8.97
CA LEU A 147 -2.54 -8.28 -8.10
C LEU A 147 -2.64 -7.43 -6.84
N PRO A 148 -3.78 -6.80 -6.55
CA PRO A 148 -3.90 -5.92 -5.39
C PRO A 148 -3.86 -6.71 -4.09
N VAL A 149 -3.11 -6.20 -3.11
CA VAL A 149 -3.05 -6.69 -1.73
C VAL A 149 -3.72 -5.72 -0.77
N ASP A 150 -3.76 -4.41 -1.09
CA ASP A 150 -4.56 -3.47 -0.30
C ASP A 150 -6.00 -3.98 -0.17
N SER A 151 -6.56 -3.95 1.04
CA SER A 151 -7.80 -4.67 1.36
C SER A 151 -8.99 -4.23 0.49
N GLU A 152 -9.12 -2.95 0.26
CA GLU A 152 -10.20 -2.36 -0.53
C GLU A 152 -10.06 -2.72 -2.02
N HIS A 153 -8.84 -2.64 -2.54
CA HIS A 153 -8.57 -2.98 -3.94
C HIS A 153 -8.66 -4.47 -4.19
N SER A 154 -8.19 -5.29 -3.27
CA SER A 154 -8.42 -6.74 -3.31
C SER A 154 -9.91 -7.06 -3.31
N ALA A 155 -10.72 -6.36 -2.49
CA ALA A 155 -12.17 -6.54 -2.46
C ALA A 155 -12.83 -6.20 -3.80
N ILE A 156 -12.48 -5.06 -4.40
CA ILE A 156 -12.95 -4.67 -5.72
C ILE A 156 -12.57 -5.74 -6.75
N PHE A 157 -11.29 -6.13 -6.78
CA PHE A 157 -10.77 -7.15 -7.70
C PHE A 157 -11.53 -8.49 -7.58
N GLN A 158 -11.91 -8.89 -6.36
CA GLN A 158 -12.70 -10.11 -6.10
C GLN A 158 -14.15 -10.00 -6.54
N CYS A 159 -14.68 -8.79 -6.68
CA CYS A 159 -16.05 -8.54 -7.11
C CYS A 159 -16.21 -8.30 -8.61
N LEU A 160 -15.10 -8.03 -9.33
CA LEU A 160 -15.14 -7.80 -10.76
C LEU A 160 -15.55 -9.05 -11.54
N GLU A 161 -16.39 -8.87 -12.54
CA GLU A 161 -16.83 -9.90 -13.49
C GLU A 161 -16.34 -9.54 -14.90
N PRO A 162 -15.46 -10.35 -15.49
CA PRO A 162 -14.97 -10.09 -16.84
C PRO A 162 -16.10 -9.95 -17.86
N GLY A 163 -16.02 -8.91 -18.69
CA GLY A 163 -16.99 -8.67 -19.77
C GLY A 163 -18.24 -7.89 -19.36
N ASN A 164 -18.42 -7.58 -18.08
CA ASN A 164 -19.54 -6.76 -17.61
C ASN A 164 -19.14 -5.29 -17.43
N ALA A 165 -19.99 -4.38 -17.89
CA ALA A 165 -19.74 -2.95 -17.80
C ALA A 165 -19.88 -2.45 -16.35
N LEU A 166 -18.82 -1.79 -15.86
CA LEU A 166 -18.74 -1.24 -14.51
C LEU A 166 -19.24 0.20 -14.52
N GLU A 167 -20.28 0.49 -13.72
CA GLU A 167 -20.75 1.86 -13.51
C GLU A 167 -19.79 2.61 -12.59
N LYS A 168 -19.47 2.04 -11.40
CA LYS A 168 -18.52 2.63 -10.45
C LYS A 168 -17.93 1.60 -9.48
N VAL A 169 -16.82 1.97 -8.89
CA VAL A 169 -16.24 1.33 -7.69
C VAL A 169 -16.60 2.14 -6.45
N ILE A 170 -16.87 1.47 -5.33
CA ILE A 170 -17.24 2.08 -4.07
C ILE A 170 -16.24 1.64 -3.01
N LEU A 171 -15.31 2.55 -2.69
CA LEU A 171 -14.28 2.34 -1.68
C LEU A 171 -14.89 2.60 -0.30
N THR A 172 -14.80 1.64 0.60
CA THR A 172 -15.19 1.83 2.00
C THR A 172 -14.03 2.39 2.81
N ALA A 173 -14.32 3.20 3.81
CA ALA A 173 -13.37 3.75 4.75
C ALA A 173 -13.86 3.53 6.18
N SER A 174 -12.97 3.24 7.14
CA SER A 174 -13.35 3.25 8.56
C SER A 174 -13.75 4.64 9.06
N GLY A 175 -13.28 5.68 8.37
CA GLY A 175 -13.41 7.08 8.75
C GLY A 175 -12.35 7.55 9.76
N GLY A 176 -11.46 6.65 10.18
CA GLY A 176 -10.36 6.94 11.12
C GLY A 176 -10.83 7.25 12.55
N PRO A 177 -9.88 7.53 13.46
CA PRO A 177 -10.18 7.76 14.88
C PRO A 177 -10.96 9.06 15.13
N PHE A 178 -10.87 10.03 14.22
CA PHE A 178 -11.45 11.36 14.38
C PHE A 178 -12.76 11.58 13.64
N ARG A 179 -13.36 10.53 13.09
CA ARG A 179 -14.59 10.59 12.28
C ARG A 179 -15.71 11.46 12.89
N LYS A 180 -15.86 11.42 14.22
CA LYS A 180 -16.91 12.18 14.94
C LYS A 180 -16.43 13.51 15.54
N PHE A 181 -15.16 13.89 15.34
CA PHE A 181 -14.60 15.11 15.92
C PHE A 181 -15.07 16.35 15.15
N THR A 182 -15.31 17.44 15.88
CA THR A 182 -15.54 18.77 15.28
C THR A 182 -14.22 19.38 14.82
N MET A 183 -14.27 20.43 13.98
CA MET A 183 -13.07 21.18 13.58
C MET A 183 -12.29 21.75 14.79
N GLU A 184 -13.00 22.21 15.82
CA GLU A 184 -12.38 22.71 17.05
C GLU A 184 -11.62 21.61 17.78
N GLN A 185 -12.20 20.41 17.88
CA GLN A 185 -11.54 19.27 18.49
C GLN A 185 -10.30 18.83 17.69
N LEU A 186 -10.36 18.88 16.34
CA LEU A 186 -9.24 18.54 15.48
C LEU A 186 -8.02 19.45 15.64
N GLN A 187 -8.21 20.71 16.11
CA GLN A 187 -7.11 21.63 16.40
C GLN A 187 -6.19 21.15 17.55
N HIS A 188 -6.72 20.31 18.43
CA HIS A 188 -6.05 19.90 19.67
C HIS A 188 -5.73 18.40 19.73
N VAL A 189 -5.90 17.66 18.64
CA VAL A 189 -5.60 16.23 18.63
C VAL A 189 -4.09 15.98 18.68
N THR A 190 -3.72 14.91 19.40
CA THR A 190 -2.33 14.51 19.56
C THR A 190 -2.01 13.29 18.69
N LYS A 191 -0.73 13.01 18.50
CA LYS A 191 -0.28 11.81 17.76
C LYS A 191 -0.71 10.51 18.45
N GLU A 192 -0.74 10.48 19.78
CA GLU A 192 -1.18 9.31 20.54
C GLU A 192 -2.67 9.01 20.33
N GLN A 193 -3.49 10.04 20.11
CA GLN A 193 -4.89 9.87 19.72
C GLN A 193 -5.01 9.41 18.27
N ALA A 194 -4.21 10.00 17.37
CA ALA A 194 -4.22 9.66 15.94
C ALA A 194 -3.73 8.23 15.67
N LEU A 195 -2.80 7.72 16.49
CA LEU A 195 -2.26 6.36 16.39
C LEU A 195 -3.22 5.26 16.89
N LYS A 196 -4.36 5.62 17.50
CA LYS A 196 -5.36 4.66 17.96
C LYS A 196 -6.42 4.39 16.89
N HIS A 197 -6.08 3.52 15.91
CA HIS A 197 -7.06 3.13 14.90
C HIS A 197 -8.14 2.21 15.52
N PRO A 198 -9.46 2.40 15.19
CA PRO A 198 -10.54 1.64 15.82
C PRO A 198 -10.57 0.15 15.47
N ASN A 199 -10.13 -0.26 14.28
CA ASN A 199 -10.35 -1.62 13.75
C ASN A 199 -9.07 -2.34 13.31
N TRP A 200 -7.99 -1.61 13.00
CA TRP A 200 -6.77 -2.17 12.41
C TRP A 200 -5.54 -1.90 13.28
N ASP A 201 -4.67 -2.89 13.37
CA ASP A 201 -3.31 -2.72 13.90
C ASP A 201 -2.35 -2.53 12.73
N MET A 202 -1.87 -1.29 12.56
CA MET A 202 -1.10 -0.86 11.39
C MET A 202 0.16 -0.11 11.80
N GLY A 203 1.09 0.06 10.85
CA GLY A 203 2.24 0.92 11.02
C GLY A 203 1.86 2.39 11.29
N ALA A 204 2.74 3.15 11.95
CA ALA A 204 2.44 4.51 12.37
C ALA A 204 2.03 5.43 11.20
N ASN A 205 2.76 5.40 10.07
CA ASN A 205 2.48 6.29 8.94
C ASN A 205 1.07 6.09 8.39
N ILE A 206 0.71 4.85 8.04
CA ILE A 206 -0.62 4.55 7.48
C ILE A 206 -1.74 4.80 8.50
N THR A 207 -1.46 4.71 9.80
CA THR A 207 -2.43 5.05 10.85
C THR A 207 -2.71 6.56 10.86
N ILE A 208 -1.69 7.41 10.70
CA ILE A 208 -1.87 8.86 10.53
C ILE A 208 -2.59 9.16 9.21
N ASP A 209 -2.25 8.48 8.11
CA ASP A 209 -2.95 8.63 6.83
C ASP A 209 -4.44 8.24 6.93
N SER A 210 -4.77 7.23 7.73
CA SER A 210 -6.16 6.90 8.06
C SER A 210 -6.84 8.03 8.86
N ALA A 211 -6.15 8.60 9.84
CA ALA A 211 -6.68 9.69 10.67
C ALA A 211 -6.98 10.95 9.86
N THR A 212 -6.17 11.26 8.83
CA THR A 212 -6.35 12.41 7.91
C THR A 212 -7.25 12.10 6.73
N MET A 213 -7.64 10.84 6.53
CA MET A 213 -8.25 10.29 5.31
C MET A 213 -7.35 10.37 4.06
N MET A 214 -6.05 10.65 4.18
CA MET A 214 -5.12 10.58 3.06
C MET A 214 -4.94 9.14 2.57
N ASN A 215 -4.96 8.15 3.47
CA ASN A 215 -4.95 6.74 3.06
C ASN A 215 -6.05 6.45 2.02
N LYS A 216 -7.28 6.89 2.30
CA LYS A 216 -8.40 6.73 1.36
C LYS A 216 -8.21 7.58 0.10
N GLY A 217 -7.58 8.74 0.22
CA GLY A 217 -7.19 9.56 -0.92
C GLY A 217 -6.21 8.83 -1.86
N PHE A 218 -5.20 8.17 -1.31
CA PHE A 218 -4.28 7.35 -2.10
C PHE A 218 -4.98 6.15 -2.74
N GLU A 219 -5.90 5.53 -2.04
CA GLU A 219 -6.68 4.43 -2.57
C GLU A 219 -7.59 4.84 -3.74
N VAL A 220 -8.13 6.06 -3.73
CA VAL A 220 -8.86 6.64 -4.87
C VAL A 220 -7.95 6.72 -6.10
N ILE A 221 -6.70 7.17 -5.93
CA ILE A 221 -5.72 7.26 -7.02
C ILE A 221 -5.31 5.85 -7.49
N GLU A 222 -5.06 4.94 -6.57
CA GLU A 222 -4.69 3.55 -6.87
C GLU A 222 -5.80 2.83 -7.66
N ALA A 223 -7.08 3.03 -7.29
CA ALA A 223 -8.22 2.43 -7.96
C ALA A 223 -8.30 2.80 -9.45
N LYS A 224 -8.02 4.07 -9.81
CA LYS A 224 -7.94 4.49 -11.21
C LYS A 224 -6.95 3.63 -12.00
N TRP A 225 -5.77 3.41 -11.43
CA TRP A 225 -4.69 2.71 -12.12
C TRP A 225 -4.88 1.20 -12.16
N LEU A 226 -5.40 0.59 -11.11
CA LEU A 226 -5.65 -0.85 -11.05
C LEU A 226 -6.83 -1.29 -11.92
N PHE A 227 -7.89 -0.49 -11.96
CA PHE A 227 -9.16 -0.92 -12.60
C PHE A 227 -9.50 -0.14 -13.87
N GLY A 228 -8.68 0.86 -14.24
CA GLY A 228 -8.91 1.67 -15.44
C GLY A 228 -10.17 2.53 -15.36
N VAL A 229 -10.68 2.81 -14.17
CA VAL A 229 -11.88 3.62 -13.93
C VAL A 229 -11.56 5.12 -13.98
N ARG A 230 -12.53 5.92 -14.42
CA ARG A 230 -12.41 7.38 -14.40
C ARG A 230 -12.63 7.92 -12.98
N PRO A 231 -12.13 9.14 -12.66
CA PRO A 231 -12.31 9.74 -11.33
C PRO A 231 -13.78 9.85 -10.89
N ASP A 232 -14.71 10.11 -11.82
CA ASP A 232 -16.16 10.19 -11.58
C ASP A 232 -16.82 8.82 -11.29
N GLN A 233 -16.12 7.73 -11.58
CA GLN A 233 -16.55 6.37 -11.27
C GLN A 233 -15.99 5.84 -9.92
N ILE A 234 -15.30 6.66 -9.13
CA ILE A 234 -14.74 6.27 -7.85
C ILE A 234 -15.48 7.00 -6.73
N GLU A 235 -16.31 6.28 -6.00
CA GLU A 235 -17.03 6.79 -4.83
C GLU A 235 -16.38 6.33 -3.53
N VAL A 236 -16.35 7.19 -2.51
CA VAL A 236 -15.92 6.83 -1.16
C VAL A 236 -17.11 6.88 -0.23
N VAL A 237 -17.28 5.83 0.57
CA VAL A 237 -18.27 5.79 1.65
C VAL A 237 -17.59 5.41 2.97
N VAL A 238 -18.00 6.02 4.05
CA VAL A 238 -17.52 5.68 5.39
C VAL A 238 -18.37 4.52 5.92
N HIS A 239 -17.70 3.41 6.24
CA HIS A 239 -18.29 2.18 6.80
C HIS A 239 -17.52 1.81 8.08
N PRO A 240 -17.96 2.30 9.26
CA PRO A 240 -17.17 2.20 10.49
C PRO A 240 -16.88 0.78 10.97
N GLN A 241 -17.74 -0.17 10.63
CA GLN A 241 -17.57 -1.58 11.03
C GLN A 241 -16.44 -2.27 10.27
N SER A 242 -16.02 -1.72 9.11
CA SER A 242 -14.96 -2.27 8.24
C SER A 242 -15.14 -3.76 7.89
N VAL A 243 -16.39 -4.22 7.81
CA VAL A 243 -16.77 -5.60 7.44
C VAL A 243 -16.90 -5.72 5.93
N ILE A 244 -17.51 -4.72 5.27
CA ILE A 244 -17.48 -4.58 3.82
C ILE A 244 -16.17 -3.85 3.48
N HIS A 245 -15.27 -4.57 2.79
CA HIS A 245 -13.98 -4.02 2.44
C HIS A 245 -14.02 -3.10 1.21
N SER A 246 -14.88 -3.35 0.23
CA SER A 246 -15.31 -2.45 -0.85
C SER A 246 -16.37 -3.12 -1.73
N MET A 247 -16.90 -2.37 -2.70
CA MET A 247 -17.99 -2.80 -3.55
C MET A 247 -17.77 -2.35 -5.00
N VAL A 248 -18.44 -3.01 -5.93
CA VAL A 248 -18.58 -2.58 -7.32
C VAL A 248 -20.05 -2.46 -7.68
N GLN A 249 -20.41 -1.45 -8.46
CA GLN A 249 -21.73 -1.29 -9.02
C GLN A 249 -21.63 -1.44 -10.55
N TYR A 250 -22.49 -2.30 -11.11
CA TYR A 250 -22.58 -2.52 -12.53
C TYR A 250 -23.68 -1.64 -13.18
N GLU A 251 -23.63 -1.47 -14.51
CA GLU A 251 -24.59 -0.62 -15.24
C GLU A 251 -26.06 -1.09 -15.15
N ASP A 252 -26.29 -2.36 -14.80
CA ASP A 252 -27.63 -2.88 -14.51
C ASP A 252 -28.16 -2.52 -13.11
N GLY A 253 -27.34 -1.81 -12.32
CA GLY A 253 -27.67 -1.41 -10.95
C GLY A 253 -27.29 -2.46 -9.89
N ALA A 254 -26.79 -3.63 -10.26
CA ALA A 254 -26.34 -4.62 -9.30
C ALA A 254 -25.10 -4.15 -8.54
N VAL A 255 -25.09 -4.36 -7.20
CA VAL A 255 -23.93 -4.08 -6.37
C VAL A 255 -23.37 -5.37 -5.80
N LYS A 256 -22.07 -5.61 -6.01
CA LYS A 256 -21.34 -6.72 -5.40
C LYS A 256 -20.35 -6.22 -4.37
N ALA A 257 -20.30 -6.88 -3.22
CA ALA A 257 -19.44 -6.51 -2.11
C ALA A 257 -18.62 -7.71 -1.63
N GLN A 258 -17.36 -7.49 -1.26
CA GLN A 258 -16.58 -8.47 -0.54
C GLN A 258 -16.60 -8.14 0.95
N LEU A 259 -17.00 -9.13 1.75
CA LEU A 259 -17.09 -9.05 3.20
C LEU A 259 -16.06 -9.99 3.83
N GLY A 260 -15.52 -9.58 4.98
CA GLY A 260 -14.60 -10.39 5.78
C GLY A 260 -14.24 -9.74 7.11
N MET A 261 -13.52 -10.48 7.94
CA MET A 261 -12.87 -9.89 9.11
C MET A 261 -11.68 -9.01 8.64
N PRO A 262 -11.33 -7.94 9.38
CA PRO A 262 -10.16 -7.13 9.09
C PRO A 262 -8.85 -7.92 9.29
N ASP A 263 -8.39 -8.60 8.24
CA ASP A 263 -7.20 -9.46 8.25
C ASP A 263 -6.50 -9.41 6.90
N MET A 264 -5.27 -8.86 6.87
CA MET A 264 -4.50 -8.73 5.64
C MET A 264 -4.00 -10.05 5.08
N ARG A 265 -4.01 -11.15 5.85
CA ARG A 265 -3.66 -12.47 5.33
C ARG A 265 -4.61 -12.93 4.22
N LEU A 266 -5.88 -12.52 4.27
CA LEU A 266 -6.86 -12.88 3.23
C LEU A 266 -6.49 -12.29 1.85
N PRO A 267 -6.30 -10.98 1.67
CA PRO A 267 -5.89 -10.42 0.39
C PRO A 267 -4.48 -10.86 -0.04
N ILE A 268 -3.54 -11.04 0.88
CA ILE A 268 -2.21 -11.58 0.59
C ILE A 268 -2.33 -13.00 0.01
N GLN A 269 -3.05 -13.89 0.70
CA GLN A 269 -3.27 -15.25 0.25
C GLN A 269 -3.95 -15.29 -1.12
N TYR A 270 -4.96 -14.44 -1.33
CA TYR A 270 -5.66 -14.39 -2.61
C TYR A 270 -4.75 -13.94 -3.75
N ALA A 271 -3.90 -12.93 -3.52
CA ALA A 271 -2.90 -12.51 -4.51
C ALA A 271 -1.89 -13.63 -4.84
N PHE A 272 -1.47 -14.41 -3.86
CA PHE A 272 -0.55 -15.54 -4.08
C PHE A 272 -1.22 -16.73 -4.78
N SER A 273 -2.50 -16.99 -4.50
CA SER A 273 -3.22 -18.16 -5.03
C SER A 273 -4.00 -17.88 -6.31
N TYR A 274 -4.20 -16.60 -6.68
CA TYR A 274 -5.04 -16.23 -7.82
C TYR A 274 -4.77 -17.07 -9.07
N PRO A 275 -5.82 -17.51 -9.81
CA PRO A 275 -7.25 -17.19 -9.63
C PRO A 275 -7.99 -18.08 -8.61
N GLN A 276 -7.31 -18.97 -7.93
CA GLN A 276 -7.92 -19.97 -7.05
C GLN A 276 -8.10 -19.43 -5.64
N ARG A 277 -9.16 -19.90 -4.94
CA ARG A 277 -9.31 -19.72 -3.50
C ARG A 277 -8.85 -20.99 -2.80
N ILE A 278 -7.94 -20.83 -1.86
CA ILE A 278 -7.41 -21.93 -1.05
C ILE A 278 -7.93 -21.85 0.39
N LYS A 279 -7.92 -22.97 1.09
CA LYS A 279 -8.35 -23.03 2.49
C LYS A 279 -7.46 -22.14 3.34
N ALA A 280 -8.02 -21.50 4.37
CA ALA A 280 -7.32 -20.69 5.35
C ALA A 280 -7.85 -20.95 6.75
N SER A 281 -7.00 -20.74 7.76
CA SER A 281 -7.34 -20.82 9.18
C SER A 281 -7.85 -19.50 9.77
N PHE A 282 -7.91 -18.43 8.98
CA PHE A 282 -8.30 -17.08 9.42
C PHE A 282 -9.72 -17.06 9.98
N ASP A 283 -9.99 -16.12 10.87
CA ASP A 283 -11.31 -15.91 11.48
C ASP A 283 -12.39 -15.70 10.41
N ARG A 284 -13.56 -16.25 10.66
CA ARG A 284 -14.72 -16.13 9.79
C ARG A 284 -15.66 -15.05 10.29
N LEU A 285 -16.28 -14.34 9.35
CA LEU A 285 -17.36 -13.43 9.69
C LEU A 285 -18.53 -14.21 10.27
N ASP A 286 -19.00 -13.81 11.46
CA ASP A 286 -20.14 -14.40 12.14
C ASP A 286 -21.34 -13.46 12.07
N PHE A 287 -22.31 -13.81 11.26
CA PHE A 287 -23.55 -13.05 11.09
C PHE A 287 -24.46 -13.09 12.33
N SER A 288 -24.24 -13.99 13.29
CA SER A 288 -25.00 -14.00 14.54
C SER A 288 -24.62 -12.84 15.47
N THR A 289 -23.39 -12.34 15.34
CA THR A 289 -22.86 -11.22 16.13
C THR A 289 -22.93 -9.89 15.40
N LEU A 290 -22.95 -9.92 14.06
CA LEU A 290 -23.04 -8.73 13.21
C LEU A 290 -24.49 -8.23 13.16
N LYS A 291 -24.76 -7.14 13.89
CA LYS A 291 -26.12 -6.61 14.03
C LYS A 291 -26.51 -5.62 12.92
N GLU A 292 -25.57 -4.82 12.48
CA GLU A 292 -25.83 -3.74 11.50
C GLU A 292 -24.60 -3.42 10.66
N LEU A 293 -24.83 -2.90 9.48
CA LEU A 293 -23.86 -2.31 8.58
C LEU A 293 -24.31 -0.88 8.29
N THR A 294 -23.50 0.10 8.61
CA THR A 294 -23.83 1.52 8.47
C THR A 294 -22.92 2.24 7.49
N PHE A 295 -23.46 3.23 6.82
CA PHE A 295 -22.74 4.01 5.82
C PHE A 295 -22.96 5.50 6.05
N GLU A 296 -21.90 6.30 5.89
CA GLU A 296 -21.92 7.75 6.00
C GLU A 296 -21.18 8.36 4.81
N GLN A 297 -21.52 9.57 4.44
CA GLN A 297 -20.75 10.32 3.45
C GLN A 297 -19.45 10.86 4.08
N PRO A 298 -18.30 10.82 3.37
CA PRO A 298 -17.08 11.42 3.87
C PRO A 298 -17.19 12.95 3.92
N ASP A 299 -16.68 13.55 5.00
CA ASP A 299 -16.64 15.01 5.14
C ASP A 299 -15.30 15.55 4.63
N THR A 300 -15.26 15.92 3.36
CA THR A 300 -14.07 16.45 2.70
C THR A 300 -13.66 17.85 3.15
N ASN A 301 -14.53 18.57 3.86
CA ASN A 301 -14.19 19.87 4.45
C ASN A 301 -13.36 19.69 5.73
N ARG A 302 -13.75 18.74 6.59
CA ARG A 302 -12.98 18.39 7.78
C ARG A 302 -11.70 17.60 7.46
N PHE A 303 -11.79 16.70 6.51
CA PHE A 303 -10.69 15.83 6.08
C PHE A 303 -10.20 16.27 4.69
N ARG A 304 -9.57 17.44 4.66
CA ARG A 304 -9.13 18.10 3.42
C ARG A 304 -8.19 17.22 2.59
N CYS A 305 -7.43 16.31 3.22
CA CYS A 305 -6.51 15.42 2.52
C CYS A 305 -7.21 14.54 1.47
N LEU A 306 -8.44 14.06 1.74
CA LEU A 306 -9.22 13.31 0.74
C LEU A 306 -9.57 14.18 -0.47
N ALA A 307 -9.98 15.44 -0.24
CA ALA A 307 -10.27 16.36 -1.34
C ALA A 307 -9.02 16.68 -2.18
N LEU A 308 -7.85 16.86 -1.54
CA LEU A 308 -6.58 17.11 -2.23
C LEU A 308 -6.17 15.92 -3.11
N ALA A 309 -6.44 14.68 -2.66
CA ALA A 309 -6.19 13.49 -3.47
C ALA A 309 -7.10 13.44 -4.72
N TYR A 310 -8.39 13.77 -4.60
CA TYR A 310 -9.28 13.91 -5.76
C TYR A 310 -8.82 15.03 -6.71
N GLU A 311 -8.36 16.16 -6.16
CA GLU A 311 -7.80 17.25 -6.96
C GLU A 311 -6.57 16.78 -7.73
N ALA A 312 -5.63 16.07 -7.06
CA ALA A 312 -4.45 15.51 -7.70
C ALA A 312 -4.80 14.51 -8.81
N LEU A 313 -5.78 13.63 -8.54
CA LEU A 313 -6.28 12.65 -9.50
C LEU A 313 -6.85 13.32 -10.76
N ASN A 314 -7.63 14.38 -10.60
CA ASN A 314 -8.23 15.13 -11.70
C ASN A 314 -7.20 15.94 -12.50
N ARG A 315 -6.20 16.51 -11.84
CA ARG A 315 -5.12 17.25 -12.52
C ARG A 315 -4.16 16.33 -13.30
N GLY A 316 -3.94 15.11 -12.81
CA GLY A 316 -3.03 14.15 -13.44
C GLY A 316 -1.56 14.55 -13.39
N GLY A 317 -0.78 14.08 -14.36
CA GLY A 317 0.66 14.36 -14.44
C GLY A 317 1.40 13.91 -13.17
N ASN A 318 2.33 14.76 -12.70
CA ASN A 318 3.10 14.51 -11.48
C ASN A 318 2.39 14.94 -10.18
N MET A 319 1.12 15.36 -10.23
CA MET A 319 0.44 15.95 -9.07
C MET A 319 0.29 14.97 -7.90
N ALA A 320 -0.04 13.71 -8.17
CA ALA A 320 -0.15 12.69 -7.14
C ALA A 320 1.22 12.34 -6.50
N CYS A 321 2.30 12.41 -7.26
CA CYS A 321 3.67 12.30 -6.73
C CYS A 321 3.97 13.45 -5.74
N ILE A 322 3.57 14.69 -6.08
CA ILE A 322 3.72 15.85 -5.18
C ILE A 322 2.97 15.62 -3.87
N VAL A 323 1.70 15.18 -3.95
CA VAL A 323 0.88 14.90 -2.77
C VAL A 323 1.52 13.82 -1.91
N ASN A 324 1.98 12.72 -2.51
CA ASN A 324 2.64 11.64 -1.77
C ASN A 324 3.90 12.12 -1.04
N ALA A 325 4.80 12.81 -1.75
CA ALA A 325 6.05 13.29 -1.17
C ALA A 325 5.81 14.30 -0.03
N ALA A 326 4.90 15.25 -0.22
CA ALA A 326 4.52 16.20 0.82
C ALA A 326 3.87 15.48 2.02
N ASN A 327 3.00 14.49 1.77
CA ASN A 327 2.35 13.70 2.83
C ASN A 327 3.37 12.95 3.69
N GLU A 328 4.34 12.26 3.10
CA GLU A 328 5.38 11.57 3.87
C GLU A 328 6.15 12.53 4.80
N VAL A 329 6.43 13.76 4.33
CA VAL A 329 7.09 14.80 5.13
C VAL A 329 6.21 15.26 6.29
N VAL A 330 4.95 15.61 6.04
CA VAL A 330 4.06 16.12 7.09
C VAL A 330 3.69 15.05 8.12
N VAL A 331 3.53 13.79 7.70
CA VAL A 331 3.32 12.65 8.61
C VAL A 331 4.52 12.48 9.54
N SER A 332 5.75 12.50 8.99
CA SER A 332 6.97 12.45 9.80
C SER A 332 7.09 13.63 10.77
N ALA A 333 6.72 14.83 10.32
CA ALA A 333 6.75 16.03 11.16
C ALA A 333 5.70 15.97 12.29
N PHE A 334 4.48 15.52 12.00
CA PHE A 334 3.43 15.34 13.00
C PHE A 334 3.82 14.29 14.05
N LEU A 335 4.35 13.15 13.64
CA LEU A 335 4.84 12.10 14.55
C LEU A 335 5.98 12.58 15.48
N LYS A 336 6.71 13.62 15.06
CA LYS A 336 7.79 14.27 15.85
C LYS A 336 7.32 15.53 16.57
N ASP A 337 6.02 15.80 16.63
CA ASP A 337 5.41 16.97 17.27
C ASP A 337 5.90 18.32 16.69
N ARG A 338 6.33 18.36 15.42
CA ARG A 338 6.81 19.59 14.75
C ARG A 338 5.66 20.46 14.20
N ILE A 339 4.53 19.84 13.87
CA ILE A 339 3.34 20.52 13.34
C ILE A 339 2.06 19.96 13.97
N PRO A 340 0.99 20.77 14.11
CA PRO A 340 -0.33 20.28 14.53
C PRO A 340 -1.04 19.54 13.38
N PHE A 341 -2.06 18.76 13.73
CA PHE A 341 -2.79 17.88 12.82
C PHE A 341 -3.36 18.60 11.56
N LEU A 342 -4.07 19.71 11.75
CA LEU A 342 -4.67 20.45 10.64
C LEU A 342 -3.63 21.08 9.71
N ARG A 343 -2.44 21.41 10.23
CA ARG A 343 -1.35 21.96 9.41
C ARG A 343 -0.88 21.00 8.33
N MET A 344 -1.06 19.68 8.51
CA MET A 344 -0.65 18.68 7.54
C MET A 344 -1.28 18.93 6.16
N SER A 345 -2.60 19.07 6.09
CA SER A 345 -3.29 19.31 4.82
C SER A 345 -2.92 20.66 4.19
N GLU A 346 -2.68 21.70 4.99
CA GLU A 346 -2.25 23.01 4.50
C GLU A 346 -0.88 22.96 3.82
N VAL A 347 0.09 22.23 4.41
CA VAL A 347 1.42 22.07 3.82
C VAL A 347 1.35 21.27 2.52
N ILE A 348 0.51 20.22 2.46
CA ILE A 348 0.30 19.45 1.23
C ILE A 348 -0.28 20.35 0.13
N GLU A 349 -1.33 21.10 0.42
CA GLU A 349 -1.99 22.02 -0.53
C GLU A 349 -1.02 23.11 -1.04
N GLN A 350 -0.23 23.69 -0.15
CA GLN A 350 0.81 24.66 -0.54
C GLN A 350 1.92 24.03 -1.40
N SER A 351 2.29 22.78 -1.13
CA SER A 351 3.25 22.03 -1.95
C SER A 351 2.71 21.78 -3.35
N MET A 352 1.44 21.39 -3.48
CA MET A 352 0.75 21.23 -4.78
C MET A 352 0.74 22.53 -5.61
N ALA A 353 0.70 23.69 -4.94
CA ALA A 353 0.71 24.98 -5.62
C ALA A 353 2.12 25.45 -6.02
N LYS A 354 3.17 25.06 -5.30
CA LYS A 354 4.53 25.57 -5.47
C LYS A 354 5.45 24.68 -6.32
N VAL A 355 5.23 23.36 -6.30
CA VAL A 355 6.05 22.43 -7.10
C VAL A 355 5.66 22.54 -8.57
N PRO A 356 6.63 22.61 -9.50
CA PRO A 356 6.34 22.66 -10.93
C PRO A 356 5.51 21.47 -11.41
N PHE A 357 4.44 21.77 -12.14
CA PHE A 357 3.58 20.76 -12.73
C PHE A 357 4.16 20.24 -14.05
N ILE A 358 4.18 18.91 -14.21
CA ILE A 358 4.62 18.20 -15.43
C ILE A 358 3.47 17.31 -15.87
N GLN A 359 2.93 17.53 -17.07
CA GLN A 359 1.76 16.83 -17.59
C GLN A 359 2.04 15.35 -17.91
N THR A 360 3.21 15.07 -18.49
CA THR A 360 3.61 13.71 -18.91
C THR A 360 5.01 13.43 -18.36
N PRO A 361 5.11 13.06 -17.06
CA PRO A 361 6.41 12.89 -16.41
C PRO A 361 7.07 11.56 -16.83
N THR A 362 8.39 11.61 -17.03
CA THR A 362 9.24 10.43 -17.11
C THR A 362 9.57 9.89 -15.73
N TYR A 363 10.28 8.77 -15.64
CA TYR A 363 10.78 8.27 -14.35
C TYR A 363 11.68 9.27 -13.65
N GLU A 364 12.59 9.90 -14.40
CA GLU A 364 13.51 10.93 -13.89
C GLU A 364 12.74 12.16 -13.39
N ASP A 365 11.66 12.54 -14.07
CA ASP A 365 10.77 13.62 -13.62
C ASP A 365 10.07 13.28 -12.30
N TYR A 366 9.64 12.03 -12.09
CA TYR A 366 9.08 11.61 -10.82
C TYR A 366 10.12 11.65 -9.69
N VAL A 367 11.37 11.22 -9.95
CA VAL A 367 12.48 11.33 -8.99
C VAL A 367 12.73 12.79 -8.60
N ALA A 368 12.82 13.68 -9.60
CA ALA A 368 13.03 15.11 -9.37
C ALA A 368 11.84 15.76 -8.64
N THR A 369 10.61 15.38 -9.02
CA THR A 369 9.37 15.88 -8.39
C THR A 369 9.30 15.47 -6.92
N ASP A 370 9.58 14.21 -6.58
CA ASP A 370 9.58 13.73 -5.20
C ASP A 370 10.59 14.52 -4.35
N ALA A 371 11.83 14.67 -4.85
CA ALA A 371 12.85 15.41 -4.14
C ALA A 371 12.48 16.89 -3.91
N GLU A 372 11.96 17.56 -4.93
CA GLU A 372 11.56 18.98 -4.85
C GLU A 372 10.33 19.16 -3.95
N ALA A 373 9.34 18.28 -4.04
CA ALA A 373 8.14 18.32 -3.19
C ALA A 373 8.50 18.14 -1.71
N ARG A 374 9.42 17.23 -1.39
CA ARG A 374 9.94 17.05 -0.02
C ARG A 374 10.66 18.32 0.46
N ARG A 375 11.51 18.90 -0.36
CA ARG A 375 12.25 20.13 -0.02
C ARG A 375 11.28 21.29 0.25
N ILE A 376 10.26 21.44 -0.58
CA ILE A 376 9.22 22.49 -0.40
C ILE A 376 8.41 22.22 0.86
N ALA A 377 7.92 21.01 1.06
CA ALA A 377 7.14 20.65 2.25
C ALA A 377 7.93 20.92 3.55
N GLU A 378 9.21 20.50 3.62
CA GLU A 378 10.07 20.81 4.76
C GLU A 378 10.25 22.33 5.00
N SER A 379 10.29 23.14 3.94
CA SER A 379 10.39 24.60 4.08
C SER A 379 9.12 25.28 4.58
N LEU A 380 7.99 24.55 4.62
CA LEU A 380 6.67 25.04 5.04
C LEU A 380 6.32 24.61 6.48
N ILE A 381 7.12 23.73 7.07
CA ILE A 381 7.05 23.27 8.47
C ILE A 381 7.81 24.22 9.40
#